data_593a363f27d60de5a0c01afdfe51ef11
#
_entry.id   593a363f27d60de5a0c01afdfe51ef11
#
_cell.length_a   1.000
_cell.length_b   1.000
_cell.length_c   1.000
_cell.angle_alpha   90.00
_cell.angle_beta   90.00
_cell.angle_gamma   90.00
#
_symmetry.space_group_name_H-M   'P 1'
#
loop_
_entity.id
_entity.type
_entity.pdbx_description
1 polymer ?
#
loop_
_entity_poly.entity_id
_entity_poly.type
_entity_poly.pdbx_seq_one_letter_code
_entity_poly.pdbx_strand_id
1 'polypeptide(L)'
;MFPDSKVAEDFTMSTSKVSYIVNHGLAPYFKTLLKEEITKSDCYIVSFDESLNDITQTCQMDLLVRYWDGNNKVKVRYWTSAFLGHSAASDLLTHFNENLSRFDSSKMYQVSMDGPSTNQKFLDDLNKHRKDNEMPQLINIGSCSLHVIHGAFKTAIESTTWNIKETLKGCWQILHDSLARRQNYETVTGATKYPLFFCGTRWVESKSVTDCCIEIWPNICKLIEFGEKLPSSKQPKSKSFLNVKKAVKNKLIILKFEVFSFVASILEPYLLAYQTDKPMIPFMYRDLERLLRTILSLFVKQDVIDNSCISVQLKEVDFHKKANLLKGNQIKLGFAAETSLAVLQKKDIITIADIQSFHKDCTNMYVRLIEKFMDGTPLGSIIVRNSQVLNPNAMVVMTQEDAEKKYKSLLTHLISLKYVSPIFSDKAINQFADFF
;
A
#
# COMPACT_ATOMS: atom_id res chain seq x y z
N MET A 1 31.21 21.33 17.65
CA MET A 1 30.24 22.43 17.71
C MET A 1 30.80 23.64 18.46
N PHE A 2 31.63 23.42 19.47
CA PHE A 2 32.36 24.48 20.21
C PHE A 2 33.80 24.02 20.45
N PRO A 3 34.68 24.05 19.40
CA PRO A 3 36.02 23.46 19.47
C PRO A 3 36.94 24.15 20.49
N ASP A 4 36.58 25.36 20.93
CA ASP A 4 37.39 26.18 21.82
C ASP A 4 36.91 26.16 23.28
N SER A 5 35.91 25.31 23.60
CA SER A 5 35.34 25.26 24.94
C SER A 5 35.76 24.01 25.72
N LYS A 6 36.53 24.21 26.79
CA LYS A 6 36.85 23.15 27.75
C LYS A 6 35.64 22.44 28.29
N VAL A 7 34.50 23.16 28.46
CA VAL A 7 33.23 22.57 28.90
C VAL A 7 32.67 21.60 27.85
N ALA A 8 32.92 21.88 26.57
CA ALA A 8 32.50 20.97 25.50
C ALA A 8 33.43 19.74 25.37
N GLU A 9 34.73 19.88 25.66
CA GLU A 9 35.69 18.75 25.72
C GLU A 9 35.34 17.78 26.88
N ASP A 10 34.96 18.32 28.04
CA ASP A 10 34.63 17.53 29.23
C ASP A 10 33.18 17.02 29.23
N PHE A 11 32.35 17.45 28.26
CA PHE A 11 30.92 17.09 28.21
C PHE A 11 30.74 15.67 27.68
N THR A 12 30.39 14.77 28.58
CA THR A 12 30.03 13.40 28.24
C THR A 12 28.52 13.18 28.28
N MET A 13 27.97 12.63 27.23
CA MET A 13 26.52 12.31 27.13
C MET A 13 26.33 10.79 27.22
N SER A 14 25.94 10.31 28.39
CA SER A 14 25.52 8.90 28.56
C SER A 14 24.08 8.69 28.05
N THR A 15 23.74 7.45 27.72
CA THR A 15 22.38 7.07 27.30
C THR A 15 21.32 7.53 28.33
N SER A 16 21.61 7.41 29.63
CA SER A 16 20.70 7.85 30.71
C SER A 16 20.50 9.37 30.71
N LYS A 17 21.59 10.15 30.50
CA LYS A 17 21.47 11.62 30.41
C LYS A 17 20.66 12.06 29.19
N VAL A 18 20.89 11.42 28.04
CA VAL A 18 20.10 11.67 26.81
C VAL A 18 18.64 11.38 27.08
N SER A 19 18.32 10.20 27.62
CA SER A 19 16.95 9.81 27.96
C SER A 19 16.28 10.81 28.89
N TYR A 20 16.97 11.26 29.92
CA TYR A 20 16.46 12.26 30.86
C TYR A 20 16.16 13.60 30.18
N ILE A 21 17.10 14.12 29.38
CA ILE A 21 16.93 15.38 28.65
C ILE A 21 15.76 15.29 27.66
N VAL A 22 15.67 14.16 26.94
CA VAL A 22 14.58 13.93 25.99
C VAL A 22 13.24 13.88 26.74
N ASN A 23 13.12 13.07 27.77
CA ASN A 23 11.86 12.84 28.45
C ASN A 23 11.35 14.06 29.25
N HIS A 24 12.25 14.81 29.90
CA HIS A 24 11.87 15.88 30.81
C HIS A 24 12.10 17.30 30.27
N GLY A 25 12.87 17.44 29.18
CA GLY A 25 13.15 18.72 28.54
C GLY A 25 12.55 18.82 27.14
N LEU A 26 13.10 18.07 26.19
CA LEU A 26 12.77 18.24 24.78
C LEU A 26 11.35 17.79 24.43
N ALA A 27 10.95 16.60 24.88
CA ALA A 27 9.63 16.06 24.52
C ALA A 27 8.47 16.91 25.05
N PRO A 28 8.43 17.37 26.32
CA PRO A 28 7.41 18.30 26.80
C PRO A 28 7.40 19.63 26.04
N TYR A 29 8.57 20.17 25.74
CA TYR A 29 8.70 21.42 24.99
C TYR A 29 8.08 21.30 23.59
N PHE A 30 8.52 20.32 22.81
CA PHE A 30 7.98 20.12 21.45
C PHE A 30 6.50 19.73 21.46
N LYS A 31 6.05 18.97 22.47
CA LYS A 31 4.64 18.61 22.62
C LYS A 31 3.76 19.84 22.88
N THR A 32 4.26 20.82 23.64
CA THR A 32 3.58 22.10 23.87
C THR A 32 3.49 22.92 22.57
N LEU A 33 4.60 23.07 21.86
CA LEU A 33 4.61 23.78 20.57
C LEU A 33 3.66 23.15 19.56
N LEU A 34 3.67 21.84 19.44
CA LEU A 34 2.80 21.11 18.52
C LEU A 34 1.32 21.31 18.89
N LYS A 35 0.99 21.26 20.19
CA LYS A 35 -0.37 21.53 20.67
C LYS A 35 -0.83 22.95 20.26
N GLU A 36 0.03 23.95 20.42
CA GLU A 36 -0.28 25.32 20.05
C GLU A 36 -0.51 25.47 18.53
N GLU A 37 0.33 24.84 17.70
CA GLU A 37 0.18 24.85 16.23
C GLU A 37 -1.14 24.19 15.81
N ILE A 38 -1.49 23.03 16.36
CA ILE A 38 -2.74 22.33 16.04
C ILE A 38 -3.96 23.12 16.51
N THR A 39 -3.90 23.75 17.68
CA THR A 39 -5.00 24.58 18.20
C THR A 39 -5.31 25.79 17.32
N LYS A 40 -4.28 26.37 16.70
CA LYS A 40 -4.41 27.50 15.77
C LYS A 40 -4.94 27.07 14.38
N SER A 41 -4.81 25.80 14.04
CA SER A 41 -5.32 25.27 12.77
C SER A 41 -6.85 25.19 12.77
N ASP A 42 -7.47 25.47 11.62
CA ASP A 42 -8.93 25.36 11.45
C ASP A 42 -9.40 23.92 11.44
N CYS A 43 -8.55 23.00 10.97
CA CYS A 43 -8.82 21.56 10.94
C CYS A 43 -7.56 20.74 11.06
N TYR A 44 -7.74 19.49 11.47
CA TYR A 44 -6.68 18.50 11.49
C TYR A 44 -7.20 17.10 11.14
N ILE A 45 -6.28 16.25 10.74
CA ILE A 45 -6.51 14.83 10.46
C ILE A 45 -5.64 14.03 11.42
N VAL A 46 -6.16 12.94 11.97
CA VAL A 46 -5.38 11.99 12.75
C VAL A 46 -5.09 10.75 11.92
N SER A 47 -3.85 10.31 11.92
CA SER A 47 -3.48 9.00 11.38
C SER A 47 -2.98 8.14 12.52
N PHE A 48 -3.33 6.85 12.52
CA PHE A 48 -2.68 5.90 13.41
C PHE A 48 -2.31 4.62 12.68
N ASP A 49 -1.29 3.98 13.20
CA ASP A 49 -0.80 2.67 12.77
C ASP A 49 -0.54 1.81 14.00
N GLU A 50 -0.85 0.53 13.90
CA GLU A 50 -0.67 -0.43 14.97
C GLU A 50 0.49 -1.36 14.64
N SER A 51 1.40 -1.51 15.57
CA SER A 51 2.53 -2.42 15.44
C SER A 51 2.78 -3.19 16.74
N LEU A 52 3.35 -4.39 16.63
CA LEU A 52 3.87 -5.08 17.80
C LEU A 52 5.17 -4.42 18.24
N ASN A 53 5.22 -3.95 19.48
CA ASN A 53 6.46 -3.51 20.07
C ASN A 53 7.23 -4.73 20.59
N ASP A 54 8.36 -5.03 19.96
CA ASP A 54 9.15 -6.23 20.26
C ASP A 54 9.79 -6.20 21.66
N ILE A 55 9.98 -5.01 22.25
CA ILE A 55 10.58 -4.86 23.57
C ILE A 55 9.56 -5.12 24.67
N THR A 56 8.38 -4.49 24.56
CA THR A 56 7.31 -4.61 25.58
C THR A 56 6.37 -5.76 25.32
N GLN A 57 6.41 -6.39 24.14
CA GLN A 57 5.49 -7.44 23.67
C GLN A 57 4.03 -7.01 23.75
N THR A 58 3.76 -5.71 23.56
CA THR A 58 2.43 -5.10 23.55
C THR A 58 2.13 -4.49 22.18
N CYS A 59 0.85 -4.36 21.84
CA CYS A 59 0.44 -3.59 20.69
C CYS A 59 0.71 -2.11 20.97
N GLN A 60 1.42 -1.44 20.06
CA GLN A 60 1.69 -0.01 20.08
C GLN A 60 0.88 0.66 18.99
N MET A 61 0.06 1.65 19.37
CA MET A 61 -0.68 2.51 18.45
C MET A 61 -0.01 3.88 18.40
N ASP A 62 0.61 4.21 17.29
CA ASP A 62 1.27 5.48 17.05
C ASP A 62 0.28 6.48 16.42
N LEU A 63 0.12 7.63 17.07
CA LEU A 63 -0.78 8.71 16.64
C LEU A 63 0.03 9.83 15.99
N LEU A 64 -0.31 10.15 14.74
CA LEU A 64 0.23 11.27 13.97
C LEU A 64 -0.88 12.26 13.71
N VAL A 65 -0.55 13.54 13.74
CA VAL A 65 -1.48 14.62 13.41
C VAL A 65 -1.01 15.34 12.16
N ARG A 66 -1.91 15.49 11.21
CA ARG A 66 -1.72 16.23 9.95
C ARG A 66 -2.59 17.48 9.99
N TYR A 67 -2.00 18.64 9.77
CA TYR A 67 -2.67 19.93 9.86
C TYR A 67 -2.05 20.94 8.91
N TRP A 68 -2.78 22.03 8.69
CA TRP A 68 -2.33 23.18 7.90
C TRP A 68 -1.67 24.19 8.82
N ASP A 69 -0.45 24.65 8.51
CA ASP A 69 0.33 25.53 9.39
C ASP A 69 0.04 27.03 9.20
N GLY A 70 -0.91 27.40 8.35
CA GLY A 70 -1.21 28.78 8.00
C GLY A 70 -0.22 29.44 7.03
N ASN A 71 0.93 28.80 6.75
CA ASN A 71 1.98 29.29 5.85
C ASN A 71 2.02 28.52 4.52
N ASN A 72 0.87 28.09 4.02
CA ASN A 72 0.73 27.30 2.80
C ASN A 72 1.45 25.93 2.82
N LYS A 73 1.63 25.33 4.02
CA LYS A 73 2.25 24.00 4.16
C LYS A 73 1.39 23.07 4.99
N VAL A 74 1.26 21.85 4.49
CA VAL A 74 0.75 20.73 5.28
C VAL A 74 1.89 20.16 6.10
N LYS A 75 1.67 20.00 7.40
CA LYS A 75 2.61 19.35 8.32
C LYS A 75 2.03 18.03 8.82
N VAL A 76 2.88 17.02 8.91
CA VAL A 76 2.59 15.76 9.59
C VAL A 76 3.56 15.64 10.76
N ARG A 77 3.02 15.42 11.96
CA ARG A 77 3.81 15.33 13.19
C ARG A 77 3.36 14.16 14.05
N TYR A 78 4.32 13.47 14.62
CA TYR A 78 4.08 12.48 15.67
C TYR A 78 3.53 13.18 16.92
N TRP A 79 2.44 12.66 17.44
CA TRP A 79 1.83 13.17 18.66
C TRP A 79 2.17 12.33 19.88
N THR A 80 1.86 11.04 19.83
CA THR A 80 2.07 10.13 20.97
C THR A 80 1.91 8.68 20.54
N SER A 81 2.38 7.75 21.37
CA SER A 81 2.06 6.33 21.28
C SER A 81 1.18 5.91 22.44
N ALA A 82 0.22 5.04 22.18
CA ALA A 82 -0.52 4.31 23.18
C ALA A 82 -0.10 2.83 23.15
N PHE A 83 0.05 2.22 24.33
CA PHE A 83 0.35 0.80 24.47
C PHE A 83 -0.91 0.07 24.89
N LEU A 84 -1.32 -0.90 24.09
CA LEU A 84 -2.58 -1.61 24.22
C LEU A 84 -2.31 -3.03 24.72
N GLY A 85 -3.05 -3.45 25.73
CA GLY A 85 -3.03 -4.85 26.20
C GLY A 85 -3.79 -5.77 25.26
N HIS A 86 -4.94 -5.30 24.76
CA HIS A 86 -5.75 -5.91 23.72
C HIS A 86 -5.98 -4.89 22.62
N SER A 87 -6.15 -5.36 21.36
CA SER A 87 -6.43 -4.51 20.20
C SER A 87 -7.90 -4.63 19.77
N ALA A 88 -8.83 -4.64 20.74
CA ALA A 88 -10.25 -4.57 20.41
C ALA A 88 -10.64 -3.14 20.00
N ALA A 89 -11.68 -3.00 19.17
CA ALA A 89 -12.14 -1.69 18.69
C ALA A 89 -12.49 -0.72 19.85
N SER A 90 -13.04 -1.25 20.95
CA SER A 90 -13.32 -0.48 22.17
C SER A 90 -12.07 0.07 22.86
N ASP A 91 -11.00 -0.73 22.89
CA ASP A 91 -9.74 -0.33 23.52
C ASP A 91 -9.04 0.75 22.67
N LEU A 92 -9.04 0.55 21.36
CA LEU A 92 -8.56 1.56 20.40
C LEU A 92 -9.32 2.89 20.59
N LEU A 93 -10.65 2.86 20.68
CA LEU A 93 -11.48 4.06 20.87
C LEU A 93 -11.20 4.76 22.19
N THR A 94 -11.05 4.02 23.28
CA THR A 94 -10.72 4.57 24.60
C THR A 94 -9.38 5.29 24.56
N HIS A 95 -8.33 4.61 24.15
CA HIS A 95 -6.99 5.19 24.08
C HIS A 95 -6.87 6.32 23.05
N PHE A 96 -7.58 6.23 21.93
CA PHE A 96 -7.66 7.30 20.95
C PHE A 96 -8.24 8.57 21.56
N ASN A 97 -9.39 8.48 22.21
CA ASN A 97 -10.06 9.62 22.85
C ASN A 97 -9.24 10.21 24.01
N GLU A 98 -8.65 9.39 24.86
CA GLU A 98 -7.79 9.83 25.96
C GLU A 98 -6.59 10.64 25.46
N ASN A 99 -5.90 10.13 24.44
CA ASN A 99 -4.71 10.78 23.89
C ASN A 99 -5.02 12.06 23.10
N LEU A 100 -6.22 12.19 22.55
CA LEU A 100 -6.67 13.38 21.81
C LEU A 100 -7.55 14.33 22.65
N SER A 101 -7.81 14.03 23.91
CA SER A 101 -8.65 14.84 24.82
C SER A 101 -8.23 16.30 24.94
N ARG A 102 -7.00 16.64 24.59
CA ARG A 102 -6.44 18.00 24.61
C ARG A 102 -6.71 18.81 23.37
N PHE A 103 -7.28 18.20 22.32
CA PHE A 103 -7.62 18.86 21.07
C PHE A 103 -9.13 19.06 20.95
N ASP A 104 -9.52 20.09 20.22
CA ASP A 104 -10.92 20.30 19.85
C ASP A 104 -11.32 19.24 18.82
N SER A 105 -12.09 18.25 19.25
CA SER A 105 -12.55 17.15 18.39
C SER A 105 -13.46 17.59 17.24
N SER A 106 -14.11 18.77 17.34
CA SER A 106 -14.93 19.32 16.26
C SER A 106 -14.09 19.69 15.04
N LYS A 107 -12.81 20.03 15.24
CA LYS A 107 -11.82 20.33 14.19
C LYS A 107 -11.18 19.11 13.57
N MET A 108 -11.45 17.90 14.07
CA MET A 108 -10.96 16.67 13.50
C MET A 108 -11.84 16.26 12.30
N TYR A 109 -11.27 16.34 11.09
CA TYR A 109 -12.01 16.11 9.85
C TYR A 109 -11.98 14.65 9.40
N GLN A 110 -10.90 13.93 9.68
CA GLN A 110 -10.70 12.57 9.20
C GLN A 110 -9.82 11.78 10.16
N VAL A 111 -10.05 10.48 10.23
CA VAL A 111 -9.10 9.51 10.77
C VAL A 111 -8.60 8.64 9.60
N SER A 112 -7.29 8.52 9.46
CA SER A 112 -6.63 7.68 8.46
C SER A 112 -6.00 6.48 9.16
N MET A 113 -6.31 5.29 8.69
CA MET A 113 -5.85 4.01 9.25
C MET A 113 -5.79 2.94 8.17
N ASP A 114 -5.17 1.82 8.45
CA ASP A 114 -5.27 0.63 7.61
C ASP A 114 -6.66 -0.04 7.73
N GLY A 115 -6.92 -1.09 6.96
CA GLY A 115 -8.25 -1.64 6.73
C GLY A 115 -8.66 -2.94 7.47
N PRO A 116 -8.07 -3.38 8.60
CA PRO A 116 -8.59 -4.50 9.36
C PRO A 116 -10.02 -4.25 9.87
N SER A 117 -10.80 -5.33 10.06
CA SER A 117 -12.17 -5.23 10.56
C SER A 117 -12.29 -4.53 11.90
N THR A 118 -11.28 -4.67 12.76
CA THR A 118 -11.18 -3.97 14.05
C THR A 118 -11.16 -2.46 13.86
N ASN A 119 -10.36 -1.95 12.92
CA ASN A 119 -10.25 -0.53 12.64
C ASN A 119 -11.52 0.03 11.99
N GLN A 120 -12.18 -0.75 11.13
CA GLN A 120 -13.49 -0.38 10.59
C GLN A 120 -14.52 -0.24 11.72
N LYS A 121 -14.56 -1.21 12.64
CA LYS A 121 -15.44 -1.17 13.81
C LYS A 121 -15.15 0.03 14.71
N PHE A 122 -13.87 0.32 14.95
CA PHE A 122 -13.44 1.52 15.69
C PHE A 122 -13.98 2.80 15.02
N LEU A 123 -13.86 2.92 13.69
CA LEU A 123 -14.34 4.11 12.97
C LEU A 123 -15.86 4.25 13.06
N ASP A 124 -16.59 3.14 12.97
CA ASP A 124 -18.06 3.12 13.12
C ASP A 124 -18.48 3.57 14.53
N ASP A 125 -17.80 3.07 15.55
CA ASP A 125 -18.07 3.43 16.95
C ASP A 125 -17.70 4.91 17.23
N LEU A 126 -16.60 5.40 16.67
CA LEU A 126 -16.21 6.81 16.76
C LEU A 126 -17.23 7.72 16.06
N ASN A 127 -17.68 7.37 14.85
CA ASN A 127 -18.69 8.13 14.13
C ASN A 127 -20.04 8.13 14.84
N LYS A 128 -20.43 7.01 15.46
CA LYS A 128 -21.62 6.94 16.31
C LYS A 128 -21.51 7.89 17.49
N HIS A 129 -20.39 7.84 18.23
CA HIS A 129 -20.14 8.75 19.36
C HIS A 129 -20.22 10.22 18.93
N ARG A 130 -19.64 10.59 17.77
CA ARG A 130 -19.70 11.96 17.24
C ARG A 130 -21.13 12.37 16.90
N LYS A 131 -21.91 11.46 16.29
CA LYS A 131 -23.31 11.71 15.95
C LYS A 131 -24.17 11.92 17.21
N ASP A 132 -23.99 11.09 18.23
CA ASP A 132 -24.72 11.17 19.50
C ASP A 132 -24.41 12.47 20.26
N ASN A 133 -23.24 13.07 20.03
CA ASN A 133 -22.82 14.36 20.60
C ASN A 133 -22.97 15.56 19.61
N GLU A 134 -23.76 15.41 18.55
CA GLU A 134 -24.04 16.44 17.54
C GLU A 134 -22.79 17.05 16.85
N MET A 135 -21.65 16.35 16.90
CA MET A 135 -20.40 16.80 16.25
C MET A 135 -20.44 16.59 14.73
N PRO A 136 -19.62 17.30 13.96
CA PRO A 136 -19.43 17.03 12.54
C PRO A 136 -18.99 15.58 12.32
N GLN A 137 -19.58 14.91 11.32
CA GLN A 137 -19.21 13.52 10.99
C GLN A 137 -17.86 13.51 10.29
N LEU A 138 -17.05 12.47 10.55
CA LEU A 138 -15.74 12.35 9.90
C LEU A 138 -15.90 12.14 8.38
N ILE A 139 -14.99 12.77 7.64
CA ILE A 139 -14.82 12.49 6.22
C ILE A 139 -14.29 11.06 6.08
N ASN A 140 -15.08 10.17 5.49
CA ASN A 140 -14.66 8.81 5.24
C ASN A 140 -14.36 8.62 3.74
N ILE A 141 -13.08 8.40 3.42
CA ILE A 141 -12.62 8.07 2.08
C ILE A 141 -12.17 6.60 1.95
N GLY A 142 -12.52 5.77 2.95
CA GLY A 142 -12.08 4.37 3.02
C GLY A 142 -10.72 4.19 3.68
N SER A 143 -10.21 2.97 3.56
CA SER A 143 -8.91 2.59 4.09
C SER A 143 -7.76 3.21 3.30
N CYS A 144 -6.56 3.17 3.85
CA CYS A 144 -5.34 3.60 3.16
C CYS A 144 -5.19 2.89 1.80
N SER A 145 -5.24 3.65 0.71
CA SER A 145 -5.17 3.09 -0.65
C SER A 145 -3.88 2.34 -0.95
N LEU A 146 -2.78 2.69 -0.28
CA LEU A 146 -1.50 1.98 -0.41
C LEU A 146 -1.61 0.55 0.13
N HIS A 147 -2.18 0.39 1.32
CA HIS A 147 -2.43 -0.94 1.91
C HIS A 147 -3.43 -1.75 1.07
N VAL A 148 -4.45 -1.10 0.52
CA VAL A 148 -5.42 -1.75 -0.38
C VAL A 148 -4.71 -2.35 -1.60
N ILE A 149 -3.82 -1.60 -2.25
CA ILE A 149 -3.10 -2.08 -3.43
C ILE A 149 -2.14 -3.21 -3.09
N HIS A 150 -1.37 -3.09 -1.99
CA HIS A 150 -0.52 -4.20 -1.52
C HIS A 150 -1.34 -5.45 -1.20
N GLY A 151 -2.48 -5.28 -0.53
CA GLY A 151 -3.42 -6.35 -0.15
C GLY A 151 -4.07 -7.00 -1.38
N ALA A 152 -4.48 -6.21 -2.37
CA ALA A 152 -5.05 -6.71 -3.61
C ALA A 152 -4.03 -7.55 -4.40
N PHE A 153 -2.80 -7.06 -4.54
CA PHE A 153 -1.72 -7.81 -5.19
C PHE A 153 -1.36 -9.09 -4.44
N LYS A 154 -1.26 -9.02 -3.10
CA LYS A 154 -1.08 -10.22 -2.26
C LYS A 154 -2.16 -11.25 -2.53
N THR A 155 -3.44 -10.86 -2.43
CA THR A 155 -4.58 -11.76 -2.63
C THR A 155 -4.57 -12.38 -4.03
N ALA A 156 -4.21 -11.59 -5.05
CA ALA A 156 -4.09 -12.07 -6.42
C ALA A 156 -3.02 -13.16 -6.56
N ILE A 157 -1.83 -12.92 -6.06
CA ILE A 157 -0.73 -13.90 -6.14
C ILE A 157 -1.03 -15.13 -5.28
N GLU A 158 -1.54 -14.97 -4.07
CA GLU A 158 -1.88 -16.08 -3.17
C GLU A 158 -3.08 -16.92 -3.67
N SER A 159 -3.89 -16.40 -4.61
CA SER A 159 -4.95 -17.16 -5.28
C SER A 159 -4.42 -18.19 -6.28
N THR A 160 -3.16 -18.08 -6.65
CA THR A 160 -2.47 -19.05 -7.53
C THR A 160 -1.77 -20.14 -6.72
N THR A 161 -1.43 -21.25 -7.38
CA THR A 161 -0.61 -22.32 -6.78
C THR A 161 0.89 -22.07 -6.89
N TRP A 162 1.31 -20.83 -7.16
CA TRP A 162 2.69 -20.53 -7.57
C TRP A 162 3.72 -20.55 -6.44
N ASN A 163 3.29 -20.39 -5.18
CA ASN A 163 4.16 -20.41 -4.00
C ASN A 163 5.34 -19.40 -4.08
N ILE A 164 5.12 -18.26 -4.71
CA ILE A 164 6.17 -17.23 -4.96
C ILE A 164 6.79 -16.76 -3.65
N LYS A 165 5.97 -16.39 -2.67
CA LYS A 165 6.41 -15.94 -1.35
C LYS A 165 7.33 -16.94 -0.66
N GLU A 166 6.92 -18.22 -0.63
CA GLU A 166 7.68 -19.30 0.00
C GLU A 166 9.01 -19.55 -0.71
N THR A 167 9.02 -19.40 -2.04
CA THR A 167 10.23 -19.54 -2.84
C THR A 167 11.19 -18.39 -2.60
N LEU A 168 10.73 -17.13 -2.71
CA LEU A 168 11.58 -15.95 -2.51
C LEU A 168 12.13 -15.89 -1.07
N LYS A 169 11.27 -16.11 -0.06
CA LYS A 169 11.72 -16.24 1.34
C LYS A 169 12.71 -17.37 1.52
N GLY A 170 12.44 -18.52 0.89
CA GLY A 170 13.32 -19.67 0.95
C GLY A 170 14.71 -19.39 0.37
N CYS A 171 14.80 -18.71 -0.79
CA CYS A 171 16.07 -18.32 -1.38
C CYS A 171 16.90 -17.45 -0.43
N TRP A 172 16.28 -16.46 0.20
CA TRP A 172 16.96 -15.62 1.17
C TRP A 172 17.40 -16.40 2.42
N GLN A 173 16.50 -17.18 3.03
CA GLN A 173 16.77 -17.94 4.26
C GLN A 173 17.89 -18.98 4.09
N ILE A 174 17.97 -19.66 2.95
CA ILE A 174 19.02 -20.66 2.69
C ILE A 174 20.41 -20.04 2.86
N LEU A 175 20.59 -18.79 2.43
CA LEU A 175 21.90 -18.13 2.43
C LEU A 175 22.10 -17.21 3.64
N HIS A 176 21.02 -16.67 4.22
CA HIS A 176 21.09 -15.81 5.39
C HIS A 176 21.41 -16.61 6.68
N ASP A 177 20.71 -17.71 6.89
CA ASP A 177 20.75 -18.45 8.15
C ASP A 177 21.90 -19.46 8.25
N SER A 178 22.81 -19.53 7.25
CA SER A 178 23.85 -20.55 7.21
C SER A 178 25.12 -20.09 6.50
N LEU A 179 26.15 -19.79 7.27
CA LEU A 179 27.48 -19.44 6.74
C LEU A 179 28.05 -20.53 5.82
N ALA A 180 27.84 -21.79 6.18
CA ALA A 180 28.31 -22.93 5.36
C ALA A 180 27.64 -22.95 3.97
N ARG A 181 26.34 -22.62 3.88
CA ARG A 181 25.65 -22.56 2.60
C ARG A 181 26.05 -21.34 1.78
N ARG A 182 26.33 -20.22 2.44
CA ARG A 182 26.89 -19.05 1.79
C ARG A 182 28.23 -19.36 1.16
N GLN A 183 29.13 -20.00 1.90
CA GLN A 183 30.43 -20.46 1.40
C GLN A 183 30.28 -21.44 0.22
N ASN A 184 29.36 -22.39 0.33
CA ASN A 184 29.08 -23.35 -0.76
C ASN A 184 28.54 -22.62 -2.01
N TYR A 185 27.66 -21.61 -1.83
CA TYR A 185 27.13 -20.82 -2.93
C TYR A 185 28.24 -20.09 -3.68
N GLU A 186 29.11 -19.38 -2.97
CA GLU A 186 30.28 -18.69 -3.55
C GLU A 186 31.22 -19.65 -4.26
N THR A 187 31.52 -20.79 -3.63
CA THR A 187 32.45 -21.81 -4.18
C THR A 187 31.89 -22.46 -5.46
N VAL A 188 30.58 -22.77 -5.48
CA VAL A 188 29.97 -23.51 -6.59
C VAL A 188 29.61 -22.57 -7.76
N THR A 189 29.32 -21.29 -7.47
CA THR A 189 28.81 -20.37 -8.49
C THR A 189 29.77 -19.26 -8.87
N GLY A 190 30.74 -18.93 -8.03
CA GLY A 190 31.60 -17.75 -8.15
C GLY A 190 30.87 -16.43 -7.94
N ALA A 191 29.59 -16.48 -7.52
CA ALA A 191 28.74 -15.30 -7.42
C ALA A 191 28.83 -14.63 -6.06
N THR A 192 28.78 -13.30 -6.06
CA THR A 192 28.76 -12.43 -4.86
C THR A 192 27.42 -11.74 -4.65
N LYS A 193 26.46 -11.90 -5.59
CA LYS A 193 25.11 -11.36 -5.48
C LYS A 193 24.19 -12.35 -4.78
N TYR A 194 23.48 -11.87 -3.77
CA TYR A 194 22.62 -12.68 -2.89
C TYR A 194 21.14 -12.31 -3.06
N PRO A 195 20.22 -13.24 -2.70
CA PRO A 195 18.80 -12.95 -2.66
C PRO A 195 18.48 -11.83 -1.68
N LEU A 196 17.51 -10.97 -2.03
CA LEU A 196 17.00 -9.93 -1.17
C LEU A 196 15.90 -10.46 -0.24
N PHE A 197 15.65 -9.76 0.85
CA PHE A 197 14.60 -10.10 1.82
C PHE A 197 13.21 -9.78 1.27
N PHE A 198 12.29 -10.75 1.34
CA PHE A 198 10.89 -10.57 0.94
C PHE A 198 10.06 -9.97 2.08
N CYS A 199 9.56 -8.75 1.91
CA CYS A 199 8.67 -8.12 2.86
C CYS A 199 7.23 -8.68 2.74
N GLY A 200 6.71 -9.26 3.82
CA GLY A 200 5.39 -9.91 3.82
C GLY A 200 4.19 -8.96 3.85
N THR A 201 4.39 -7.68 4.13
CA THR A 201 3.36 -6.65 4.20
C THR A 201 3.30 -5.78 2.95
N ARG A 202 4.46 -5.51 2.32
CA ARG A 202 4.60 -4.63 1.15
C ARG A 202 4.91 -5.41 -0.13
N TRP A 203 3.91 -6.14 -0.60
CA TRP A 203 4.09 -7.12 -1.68
C TRP A 203 4.56 -6.51 -3.01
N VAL A 204 4.07 -5.33 -3.39
CA VAL A 204 4.48 -4.66 -4.63
C VAL A 204 5.97 -4.29 -4.59
N GLU A 205 6.46 -3.81 -3.44
CA GLU A 205 7.88 -3.47 -3.25
C GLU A 205 8.81 -4.68 -3.38
N SER A 206 8.26 -5.90 -3.25
CA SER A 206 9.01 -7.14 -3.49
C SER A 206 9.30 -7.42 -4.97
N LYS A 207 8.95 -6.49 -5.88
CA LYS A 207 9.38 -6.51 -7.29
C LYS A 207 10.91 -6.61 -7.38
N SER A 208 11.64 -5.76 -6.66
CA SER A 208 13.11 -5.77 -6.64
C SER A 208 13.68 -7.10 -6.13
N VAL A 209 13.01 -7.75 -5.17
CA VAL A 209 13.37 -9.09 -4.68
C VAL A 209 13.21 -10.14 -5.76
N THR A 210 12.10 -10.05 -6.51
CA THR A 210 11.79 -10.98 -7.60
C THR A 210 12.75 -10.80 -8.76
N ASP A 211 13.03 -9.55 -9.18
CA ASP A 211 13.98 -9.24 -10.24
C ASP A 211 15.39 -9.75 -9.90
N CYS A 212 15.84 -9.52 -8.65
CA CYS A 212 17.10 -10.07 -8.15
C CYS A 212 17.10 -11.62 -8.20
N CYS A 213 15.99 -12.23 -7.80
CA CYS A 213 15.87 -13.70 -7.81
C CYS A 213 15.92 -14.28 -9.24
N ILE A 214 15.27 -13.62 -10.22
CA ILE A 214 15.35 -14.00 -11.64
C ILE A 214 16.81 -13.98 -12.10
N GLU A 215 17.54 -12.91 -11.83
CA GLU A 215 18.92 -12.75 -12.24
C GLU A 215 19.84 -13.83 -11.68
N ILE A 216 19.70 -14.13 -10.38
CA ILE A 216 20.55 -15.12 -9.70
C ILE A 216 20.01 -16.55 -9.78
N TRP A 217 18.87 -16.79 -10.42
CA TRP A 217 18.22 -18.11 -10.46
C TRP A 217 19.11 -19.24 -10.96
N PRO A 218 19.93 -19.05 -12.02
CA PRO A 218 20.89 -20.09 -12.44
C PRO A 218 21.86 -20.51 -11.33
N ASN A 219 22.27 -19.55 -10.47
CA ASN A 219 23.16 -19.84 -9.36
C ASN A 219 22.43 -20.56 -8.21
N ILE A 220 21.18 -20.21 -7.95
CA ILE A 220 20.31 -20.95 -7.01
C ILE A 220 20.14 -22.40 -7.46
N CYS A 221 19.90 -22.65 -8.75
CA CYS A 221 19.82 -24.00 -9.31
C CYS A 221 21.11 -24.81 -9.03
N LYS A 222 22.29 -24.24 -9.32
CA LYS A 222 23.58 -24.90 -9.04
C LYS A 222 23.76 -25.22 -7.56
N LEU A 223 23.37 -24.31 -6.67
CA LEU A 223 23.44 -24.53 -5.21
C LEU A 223 22.53 -25.70 -4.78
N ILE A 224 21.32 -25.77 -5.30
CA ILE A 224 20.38 -26.84 -4.98
C ILE A 224 20.90 -28.20 -5.50
N GLU A 225 21.37 -28.24 -6.76
CA GLU A 225 21.98 -29.44 -7.33
C GLU A 225 23.20 -29.92 -6.52
N PHE A 226 24.06 -29.01 -6.09
CA PHE A 226 25.18 -29.32 -5.21
C PHE A 226 24.68 -29.93 -3.90
N GLY A 227 23.67 -29.30 -3.27
CA GLY A 227 23.07 -29.82 -2.03
C GLY A 227 22.46 -31.23 -2.17
N GLU A 228 21.85 -31.54 -3.33
CA GLU A 228 21.28 -32.84 -3.63
C GLU A 228 22.35 -33.94 -3.86
N LYS A 229 23.53 -33.55 -4.34
CA LYS A 229 24.67 -34.50 -4.55
C LYS A 229 25.44 -34.83 -3.27
N LEU A 230 25.19 -34.12 -2.18
CA LEU A 230 25.83 -34.44 -0.89
C LEU A 230 25.34 -35.80 -0.35
N PRO A 231 26.16 -36.50 0.46
CA PRO A 231 25.74 -37.71 1.17
C PRO A 231 24.45 -37.44 1.96
N SER A 232 23.53 -38.40 2.04
CA SER A 232 22.20 -38.24 2.66
C SER A 232 22.23 -37.66 4.07
N SER A 233 23.29 -37.96 4.86
CA SER A 233 23.51 -37.39 6.19
C SER A 233 23.83 -35.90 6.19
N LYS A 234 24.37 -35.37 5.09
CA LYS A 234 24.79 -33.96 4.92
C LYS A 234 23.82 -33.10 4.07
N GLN A 235 22.82 -33.76 3.48
CA GLN A 235 21.82 -33.00 2.67
C GLN A 235 21.02 -32.05 3.54
N PRO A 236 20.78 -30.79 3.08
CA PRO A 236 19.97 -29.85 3.82
C PRO A 236 18.50 -30.28 3.90
N LYS A 237 17.95 -30.31 5.13
CA LYS A 237 16.57 -30.75 5.40
C LYS A 237 15.64 -29.60 5.81
N SER A 238 16.13 -28.34 5.78
CA SER A 238 15.32 -27.20 6.19
C SER A 238 14.14 -26.99 5.24
N LYS A 239 13.01 -26.54 5.78
CA LYS A 239 11.80 -26.21 5.00
C LYS A 239 12.11 -25.26 3.83
N SER A 240 12.96 -24.27 4.07
CA SER A 240 13.39 -23.31 3.04
C SER A 240 14.12 -24.01 1.88
N PHE A 241 15.07 -24.91 2.18
CA PHE A 241 15.76 -25.66 1.14
C PHE A 241 14.82 -26.56 0.34
N LEU A 242 13.90 -27.25 1.00
CA LEU A 242 12.90 -28.09 0.33
C LEU A 242 11.95 -27.31 -0.56
N ASN A 243 11.51 -26.12 -0.13
CA ASN A 243 10.68 -25.23 -0.93
C ASN A 243 11.41 -24.76 -2.21
N VAL A 244 12.65 -24.30 -2.08
CA VAL A 244 13.45 -23.85 -3.24
C VAL A 244 13.80 -25.03 -4.14
N LYS A 245 14.12 -26.21 -3.61
CA LYS A 245 14.31 -27.44 -4.38
C LYS A 245 13.07 -27.80 -5.21
N LYS A 246 11.86 -27.69 -4.63
CA LYS A 246 10.61 -27.88 -5.36
C LYS A 246 10.43 -26.83 -6.46
N ALA A 247 10.78 -25.56 -6.19
CA ALA A 247 10.68 -24.48 -7.17
C ALA A 247 11.66 -24.65 -8.33
N VAL A 248 12.91 -25.11 -8.09
CA VAL A 248 13.91 -25.39 -9.13
C VAL A 248 13.42 -26.47 -10.11
N LYS A 249 12.61 -27.42 -9.64
CA LYS A 249 12.00 -28.45 -10.52
C LYS A 249 10.79 -27.94 -11.34
N ASN A 250 10.30 -26.75 -11.03
CA ASN A 250 9.16 -26.17 -11.74
C ASN A 250 9.62 -25.43 -13.01
N LYS A 251 9.33 -26.00 -14.16
CA LYS A 251 9.69 -25.44 -15.49
C LYS A 251 9.15 -24.02 -15.74
N LEU A 252 8.06 -23.63 -15.05
CA LEU A 252 7.38 -22.35 -15.23
C LEU A 252 7.76 -21.30 -14.16
N ILE A 253 8.72 -21.60 -13.26
CA ILE A 253 8.99 -20.72 -12.13
C ILE A 253 9.46 -19.34 -12.54
N ILE A 254 10.30 -19.23 -13.55
CA ILE A 254 10.78 -17.96 -14.09
C ILE A 254 9.62 -17.15 -14.68
N LEU A 255 8.75 -17.78 -15.48
CA LEU A 255 7.56 -17.10 -16.00
C LEU A 255 6.70 -16.52 -14.87
N LYS A 256 6.51 -17.28 -13.79
CA LYS A 256 5.74 -16.85 -12.62
C LYS A 256 6.36 -15.63 -11.96
N PHE A 257 7.68 -15.58 -11.84
CA PHE A 257 8.41 -14.42 -11.34
C PHE A 257 8.31 -13.22 -12.29
N GLU A 258 8.42 -13.44 -13.59
CA GLU A 258 8.32 -12.39 -14.60
C GLU A 258 6.91 -11.76 -14.61
N VAL A 259 5.84 -12.56 -14.49
CA VAL A 259 4.47 -12.06 -14.35
C VAL A 259 4.29 -11.30 -13.04
N PHE A 260 4.84 -11.80 -11.93
CA PHE A 260 4.83 -11.07 -10.65
C PHE A 260 5.47 -9.70 -10.79
N SER A 261 6.68 -9.64 -11.36
CA SER A 261 7.42 -8.39 -11.58
C SER A 261 6.65 -7.44 -12.52
N PHE A 262 6.06 -7.96 -13.59
CA PHE A 262 5.25 -7.19 -14.53
C PHE A 262 4.04 -6.55 -13.85
N VAL A 263 3.24 -7.31 -13.11
CA VAL A 263 2.07 -6.77 -12.42
C VAL A 263 2.48 -5.76 -11.34
N ALA A 264 3.52 -6.06 -10.58
CA ALA A 264 4.07 -5.13 -9.60
C ALA A 264 4.51 -3.81 -10.25
N SER A 265 5.12 -3.84 -11.44
CA SER A 265 5.54 -2.63 -12.18
C SER A 265 4.37 -1.73 -12.62
N ILE A 266 3.18 -2.30 -12.79
CA ILE A 266 1.95 -1.54 -13.09
C ILE A 266 1.43 -0.82 -11.84
N LEU A 267 1.56 -1.45 -10.67
CA LEU A 267 1.03 -0.93 -9.40
C LEU A 267 2.00 0.05 -8.71
N GLU A 268 3.30 -0.14 -8.86
CA GLU A 268 4.37 0.61 -8.20
C GLU A 268 4.29 2.14 -8.42
N PRO A 269 4.04 2.67 -9.65
CA PRO A 269 3.97 4.11 -9.88
C PRO A 269 2.89 4.81 -9.04
N TYR A 270 1.74 4.16 -8.83
CA TYR A 270 0.70 4.70 -7.97
C TYR A 270 1.18 4.77 -6.50
N LEU A 271 1.80 3.69 -6.01
CA LEU A 271 2.32 3.67 -4.65
C LEU A 271 3.35 4.78 -4.41
N LEU A 272 4.29 4.95 -5.33
CA LEU A 272 5.31 6.00 -5.25
C LEU A 272 4.72 7.41 -5.28
N ALA A 273 3.71 7.65 -6.13
CA ALA A 273 3.06 8.96 -6.24
C ALA A 273 2.29 9.35 -4.97
N TYR A 274 1.72 8.36 -4.26
CA TYR A 274 0.90 8.59 -3.08
C TYR A 274 1.64 8.43 -1.74
N GLN A 275 2.93 8.06 -1.75
CA GLN A 275 3.84 8.12 -0.60
C GLN A 275 4.38 9.55 -0.43
N THR A 276 3.50 10.50 -0.13
CA THR A 276 3.83 11.92 -0.06
C THR A 276 2.98 12.65 0.98
N ASP A 277 3.52 13.76 1.51
CA ASP A 277 2.78 14.68 2.38
C ASP A 277 1.92 15.70 1.62
N LYS A 278 1.96 15.69 0.29
CA LYS A 278 1.14 16.60 -0.54
C LYS A 278 -0.35 16.24 -0.49
N PRO A 279 -1.27 17.19 -0.69
CA PRO A 279 -2.70 16.91 -0.77
C PRO A 279 -3.05 16.23 -2.10
N MET A 280 -3.21 14.91 -2.08
CA MET A 280 -3.39 14.10 -3.30
C MET A 280 -4.85 13.78 -3.65
N ILE A 281 -5.82 14.11 -2.80
CA ILE A 281 -7.25 13.82 -3.05
C ILE A 281 -7.75 14.31 -4.42
N PRO A 282 -7.42 15.51 -4.91
CA PRO A 282 -7.85 15.98 -6.23
C PRO A 282 -7.39 15.13 -7.41
N PHE A 283 -6.31 14.36 -7.24
CA PHE A 283 -5.70 13.53 -8.29
C PHE A 283 -6.17 12.08 -8.21
N MET A 284 -6.58 11.64 -7.02
CA MET A 284 -6.79 10.23 -6.66
C MET A 284 -7.81 9.53 -7.57
N TYR A 285 -8.94 10.17 -7.88
CA TYR A 285 -9.97 9.56 -8.71
C TYR A 285 -9.46 9.15 -10.09
N ARG A 286 -8.81 10.07 -10.79
CA ARG A 286 -8.29 9.84 -12.15
C ARG A 286 -7.16 8.81 -12.17
N ASP A 287 -6.31 8.82 -11.15
CA ASP A 287 -5.19 7.89 -11.06
C ASP A 287 -5.67 6.47 -10.74
N LEU A 288 -6.66 6.33 -9.83
CA LEU A 288 -7.31 5.04 -9.57
C LEU A 288 -8.09 4.52 -10.78
N GLU A 289 -8.81 5.40 -11.50
CA GLU A 289 -9.53 5.01 -12.71
C GLU A 289 -8.55 4.55 -13.80
N ARG A 290 -7.46 5.27 -14.01
CA ARG A 290 -6.41 4.88 -14.96
C ARG A 290 -5.81 3.53 -14.60
N LEU A 291 -5.51 3.31 -13.33
CA LEU A 291 -4.97 2.03 -12.85
C LEU A 291 -5.98 0.90 -13.04
N LEU A 292 -7.25 1.12 -12.74
CA LEU A 292 -8.34 0.18 -12.97
C LEU A 292 -8.43 -0.22 -14.45
N ARG A 293 -8.45 0.76 -15.37
CA ARG A 293 -8.47 0.51 -16.82
C ARG A 293 -7.25 -0.28 -17.28
N THR A 294 -6.07 0.07 -16.76
CA THR A 294 -4.82 -0.63 -17.07
C THR A 294 -4.90 -2.10 -16.67
N ILE A 295 -5.32 -2.39 -15.43
CA ILE A 295 -5.44 -3.77 -14.95
C ILE A 295 -6.49 -4.55 -15.76
N LEU A 296 -7.66 -3.96 -16.01
CA LEU A 296 -8.70 -4.58 -16.83
C LEU A 296 -8.19 -4.92 -18.23
N SER A 297 -7.41 -4.04 -18.86
CA SER A 297 -6.87 -4.25 -20.20
C SER A 297 -5.90 -5.44 -20.32
N LEU A 298 -5.49 -6.05 -19.19
CA LEU A 298 -4.65 -7.24 -19.20
C LEU A 298 -5.41 -8.50 -19.58
N PHE A 299 -6.73 -8.55 -19.30
CA PHE A 299 -7.51 -9.78 -19.45
C PHE A 299 -8.96 -9.57 -19.93
N VAL A 300 -9.45 -8.32 -20.00
CA VAL A 300 -10.79 -7.96 -20.51
C VAL A 300 -10.65 -7.40 -21.93
N LYS A 301 -11.62 -7.66 -22.79
CA LYS A 301 -11.68 -7.15 -24.15
C LYS A 301 -11.80 -5.63 -24.18
N GLN A 302 -11.13 -5.01 -25.15
CA GLN A 302 -11.05 -3.55 -25.24
C GLN A 302 -12.43 -2.91 -25.50
N ASP A 303 -13.26 -3.52 -26.34
CA ASP A 303 -14.63 -3.06 -26.61
C ASP A 303 -15.51 -3.01 -25.35
N VAL A 304 -15.34 -3.96 -24.44
CA VAL A 304 -16.04 -3.97 -23.14
C VAL A 304 -15.58 -2.82 -22.24
N ILE A 305 -14.28 -2.51 -22.25
CA ILE A 305 -13.69 -1.41 -21.47
C ILE A 305 -14.12 -0.07 -22.06
N ASP A 306 -14.10 0.08 -23.38
CA ASP A 306 -14.42 1.34 -24.08
C ASP A 306 -15.92 1.68 -24.00
N ASN A 307 -16.80 0.68 -23.95
CA ASN A 307 -18.23 0.87 -23.71
C ASN A 307 -18.54 1.31 -22.26
N SER A 308 -17.55 1.24 -21.36
CA SER A 308 -17.67 1.66 -19.95
C SER A 308 -17.02 3.03 -19.80
N CYS A 309 -17.76 4.10 -20.14
CA CYS A 309 -17.22 5.46 -20.23
C CYS A 309 -16.75 6.04 -18.89
N ILE A 310 -17.34 5.61 -17.77
CA ILE A 310 -17.02 6.11 -16.42
C ILE A 310 -16.67 4.98 -15.46
N SER A 311 -15.97 5.30 -14.37
CA SER A 311 -15.49 4.30 -13.39
C SER A 311 -16.64 3.51 -12.71
N VAL A 312 -17.83 4.08 -12.58
CA VAL A 312 -19.00 3.36 -12.07
C VAL A 312 -19.35 2.22 -13.02
N GLN A 313 -19.41 2.50 -14.33
CA GLN A 313 -19.67 1.47 -15.35
C GLN A 313 -18.51 0.45 -15.43
N LEU A 314 -17.27 0.88 -15.21
CA LEU A 314 -16.13 -0.04 -15.13
C LEU A 314 -16.24 -1.01 -13.96
N LYS A 315 -16.87 -0.59 -12.84
CA LYS A 315 -17.16 -1.47 -11.71
C LYS A 315 -18.28 -2.48 -12.01
N GLU A 316 -19.14 -2.19 -12.96
CA GLU A 316 -20.24 -3.04 -13.40
C GLU A 316 -19.83 -4.04 -14.50
N VAL A 317 -18.60 -3.94 -15.01
CA VAL A 317 -18.07 -4.92 -15.98
C VAL A 317 -18.07 -6.31 -15.36
N ASP A 318 -18.87 -7.20 -15.92
CA ASP A 318 -18.90 -8.60 -15.50
C ASP A 318 -17.67 -9.34 -16.09
N PHE A 319 -16.59 -9.36 -15.31
CA PHE A 319 -15.35 -10.07 -15.65
C PHE A 319 -15.38 -11.57 -15.28
N HIS A 320 -16.50 -12.09 -14.79
CA HIS A 320 -16.73 -13.53 -14.68
C HIS A 320 -17.35 -14.12 -15.97
N LYS A 321 -17.98 -13.27 -16.78
CA LYS A 321 -18.54 -13.67 -18.05
C LYS A 321 -17.44 -13.88 -19.08
N LYS A 322 -17.20 -15.15 -19.47
CA LYS A 322 -16.17 -15.55 -20.43
C LYS A 322 -16.19 -14.75 -21.74
N ALA A 323 -17.38 -14.31 -22.18
CA ALA A 323 -17.55 -13.50 -23.39
C ALA A 323 -16.84 -12.15 -23.32
N ASN A 324 -16.64 -11.58 -22.11
CA ASN A 324 -15.98 -10.30 -21.88
C ASN A 324 -14.45 -10.43 -21.77
N LEU A 325 -13.95 -11.65 -21.59
CA LEU A 325 -12.53 -11.89 -21.37
C LEU A 325 -11.76 -12.10 -22.69
N LEU A 326 -10.48 -11.76 -22.66
CA LEU A 326 -9.52 -12.15 -23.67
C LEU A 326 -9.36 -13.68 -23.69
N LYS A 327 -9.10 -14.25 -24.85
CA LYS A 327 -8.73 -15.67 -24.96
C LYS A 327 -7.38 -15.90 -24.29
N GLY A 328 -7.10 -17.13 -23.81
CA GLY A 328 -5.90 -17.44 -23.05
C GLY A 328 -4.59 -16.93 -23.65
N ASN A 329 -4.41 -17.08 -24.96
CA ASN A 329 -3.22 -16.60 -25.67
C ASN A 329 -3.18 -15.07 -25.93
N GLN A 330 -4.23 -14.34 -25.59
CA GLN A 330 -4.33 -12.88 -25.74
C GLN A 330 -4.19 -12.15 -24.39
N ILE A 331 -4.16 -12.89 -23.28
CA ILE A 331 -3.95 -12.34 -21.95
C ILE A 331 -2.54 -11.77 -21.89
N LYS A 332 -2.41 -10.52 -21.44
CA LYS A 332 -1.11 -9.84 -21.36
C LYS A 332 -0.35 -10.32 -20.12
N LEU A 333 0.81 -10.88 -20.33
CA LEU A 333 1.68 -11.43 -19.29
C LEU A 333 2.89 -10.54 -18.99
N GLY A 334 3.11 -9.53 -19.85
CA GLY A 334 4.34 -8.75 -19.92
C GLY A 334 5.37 -9.36 -20.86
N PHE A 335 6.12 -8.50 -21.53
CA PHE A 335 7.03 -8.89 -22.63
C PHE A 335 8.05 -9.97 -22.22
N ALA A 336 8.62 -9.89 -21.01
CA ALA A 336 9.56 -10.88 -20.51
C ALA A 336 8.92 -12.28 -20.42
N ALA A 337 7.76 -12.38 -19.75
CA ALA A 337 7.06 -13.65 -19.59
C ALA A 337 6.56 -14.22 -20.94
N GLU A 338 6.06 -13.36 -21.83
CA GLU A 338 5.63 -13.78 -23.17
C GLU A 338 6.80 -14.33 -23.99
N THR A 339 7.97 -13.68 -23.91
CA THR A 339 9.19 -14.14 -24.58
C THR A 339 9.69 -15.46 -23.98
N SER A 340 9.75 -15.57 -22.67
CA SER A 340 10.16 -16.79 -21.97
C SER A 340 9.22 -17.95 -22.26
N LEU A 341 7.90 -17.70 -22.29
CA LEU A 341 6.89 -18.70 -22.65
C LEU A 341 7.10 -19.23 -24.07
N ALA A 342 7.31 -18.33 -25.05
CA ALA A 342 7.59 -18.72 -26.44
C ALA A 342 8.86 -19.54 -26.57
N VAL A 343 9.92 -19.21 -25.83
CA VAL A 343 11.18 -19.97 -25.81
C VAL A 343 10.97 -21.38 -25.25
N LEU A 344 10.25 -21.50 -24.12
CA LEU A 344 9.97 -22.81 -23.50
C LEU A 344 9.12 -23.70 -24.42
N GLN A 345 8.13 -23.11 -25.09
CA GLN A 345 7.29 -23.79 -26.06
C GLN A 345 8.10 -24.26 -27.28
N LYS A 346 8.92 -23.38 -27.85
CA LYS A 346 9.76 -23.72 -29.04
C LYS A 346 10.77 -24.83 -28.72
N LYS A 347 11.21 -24.96 -27.47
CA LYS A 347 12.13 -26.01 -27.05
C LYS A 347 11.44 -27.28 -26.55
N ASP A 348 10.11 -27.38 -26.69
CA ASP A 348 9.30 -28.51 -26.21
C ASP A 348 9.52 -28.84 -24.71
N ILE A 349 9.88 -27.82 -23.91
CA ILE A 349 10.11 -27.98 -22.47
C ILE A 349 8.79 -28.10 -21.71
N ILE A 350 7.74 -27.43 -22.20
CA ILE A 350 6.40 -27.37 -21.62
C ILE A 350 5.34 -27.86 -22.61
N THR A 351 4.28 -28.45 -22.07
CA THR A 351 3.16 -28.96 -22.87
C THR A 351 2.09 -27.89 -23.13
N ILE A 352 1.20 -28.13 -24.09
CA ILE A 352 0.02 -27.26 -24.33
C ILE A 352 -0.85 -27.17 -23.06
N ALA A 353 -0.97 -28.28 -22.31
CA ALA A 353 -1.72 -28.32 -21.05
C ALA A 353 -1.08 -27.41 -19.98
N ASP A 354 0.27 -27.38 -19.89
CA ASP A 354 0.98 -26.46 -18.99
C ASP A 354 0.70 -25.00 -19.34
N ILE A 355 0.71 -24.66 -20.64
CA ILE A 355 0.42 -23.31 -21.15
C ILE A 355 -1.02 -22.91 -20.82
N GLN A 356 -1.99 -23.78 -21.07
CA GLN A 356 -3.40 -23.51 -20.77
C GLN A 356 -3.63 -23.33 -19.25
N SER A 357 -3.02 -24.19 -18.44
CA SER A 357 -3.08 -24.07 -16.98
C SER A 357 -2.48 -22.75 -16.50
N PHE A 358 -1.32 -22.36 -17.04
CA PHE A 358 -0.65 -21.11 -16.69
C PHE A 358 -1.49 -19.87 -17.07
N HIS A 359 -2.07 -19.82 -18.25
CA HIS A 359 -2.97 -18.73 -18.65
C HIS A 359 -4.23 -18.67 -17.79
N LYS A 360 -4.78 -19.82 -17.38
CA LYS A 360 -5.92 -19.89 -16.47
C LYS A 360 -5.55 -19.30 -15.09
N ASP A 361 -4.38 -19.65 -14.57
CA ASP A 361 -3.88 -19.09 -13.30
C ASP A 361 -3.71 -17.58 -13.41
N CYS A 362 -3.14 -17.06 -14.51
CA CYS A 362 -3.01 -15.62 -14.76
C CYS A 362 -4.36 -14.91 -14.82
N THR A 363 -5.35 -15.51 -15.49
CA THR A 363 -6.71 -14.96 -15.55
C THR A 363 -7.32 -14.87 -14.15
N ASN A 364 -7.26 -15.95 -13.40
CA ASN A 364 -7.78 -15.99 -12.02
C ASN A 364 -7.07 -14.96 -11.12
N MET A 365 -5.76 -14.81 -11.27
CA MET A 365 -4.97 -13.81 -10.55
C MET A 365 -5.45 -12.39 -10.87
N TYR A 366 -5.67 -12.05 -12.14
CA TYR A 366 -6.17 -10.73 -12.55
C TYR A 366 -7.59 -10.47 -12.04
N VAL A 367 -8.46 -11.46 -12.10
CA VAL A 367 -9.82 -11.38 -11.54
C VAL A 367 -9.74 -11.06 -10.04
N ARG A 368 -8.92 -11.79 -9.28
CA ARG A 368 -8.76 -11.55 -7.84
C ARG A 368 -8.13 -10.21 -7.52
N LEU A 369 -7.18 -9.76 -8.35
CA LEU A 369 -6.58 -8.42 -8.21
C LEU A 369 -7.65 -7.34 -8.34
N ILE A 370 -8.47 -7.41 -9.39
CA ILE A 370 -9.50 -6.41 -9.69
C ILE A 370 -10.61 -6.42 -8.63
N GLU A 371 -11.08 -7.59 -8.20
CA GLU A 371 -12.07 -7.71 -7.12
C GLU A 371 -11.61 -6.95 -5.87
N LYS A 372 -10.43 -7.26 -5.38
CA LYS A 372 -9.88 -6.62 -4.18
C LYS A 372 -9.54 -5.15 -4.37
N PHE A 373 -9.09 -4.77 -5.56
CA PHE A 373 -8.86 -3.38 -5.90
C PHE A 373 -10.16 -2.56 -5.85
N MET A 374 -11.23 -3.06 -6.46
CA MET A 374 -12.52 -2.36 -6.50
C MET A 374 -13.20 -2.30 -5.13
N ASP A 375 -13.11 -3.38 -4.35
CA ASP A 375 -13.68 -3.43 -2.99
C ASP A 375 -13.03 -2.41 -2.06
N GLY A 376 -11.71 -2.25 -2.15
CA GLY A 376 -10.94 -1.46 -1.20
C GLY A 376 -10.71 -0.02 -1.60
N THR A 377 -10.79 0.32 -2.91
CA THR A 377 -10.48 1.68 -3.37
C THR A 377 -11.68 2.63 -3.28
N PRO A 378 -11.44 3.92 -2.97
CA PRO A 378 -12.50 4.91 -2.77
C PRO A 378 -13.11 5.47 -4.08
N LEU A 379 -13.13 4.69 -5.16
CA LEU A 379 -13.72 5.12 -6.44
C LEU A 379 -15.21 5.49 -6.36
N GLY A 380 -15.94 4.96 -5.37
CA GLY A 380 -17.34 5.32 -5.09
C GLY A 380 -17.50 6.55 -4.19
N SER A 381 -16.45 7.05 -3.57
CA SER A 381 -16.52 8.18 -2.65
C SER A 381 -16.90 9.48 -3.41
N ILE A 382 -17.93 10.17 -2.93
CA ILE A 382 -18.36 11.47 -3.46
C ILE A 382 -17.23 12.49 -3.38
N ILE A 383 -16.50 12.50 -2.26
CA ILE A 383 -15.37 13.42 -2.05
C ILE A 383 -14.28 13.16 -3.06
N VAL A 384 -13.80 11.92 -3.14
CA VAL A 384 -12.70 11.55 -4.05
C VAL A 384 -13.08 11.83 -5.50
N ARG A 385 -14.29 11.45 -5.91
CA ARG A 385 -14.77 11.64 -7.28
C ARG A 385 -14.93 13.12 -7.65
N ASN A 386 -15.49 13.93 -6.76
CA ASN A 386 -15.82 15.31 -7.06
C ASN A 386 -14.67 16.29 -6.79
N SER A 387 -13.72 15.93 -5.89
CA SER A 387 -12.53 16.76 -5.65
C SER A 387 -11.61 16.91 -6.87
N GLN A 388 -11.80 16.12 -7.92
CA GLN A 388 -11.05 16.29 -9.17
C GLN A 388 -11.24 17.68 -9.82
N VAL A 389 -12.30 18.41 -9.47
CA VAL A 389 -12.48 19.80 -9.90
C VAL A 389 -11.46 20.77 -9.31
N LEU A 390 -10.71 20.32 -8.29
CA LEU A 390 -9.59 21.07 -7.70
C LEU A 390 -8.25 20.69 -8.35
N ASN A 391 -8.26 19.81 -9.34
CA ASN A 391 -7.07 19.42 -10.11
C ASN A 391 -7.03 20.21 -11.41
N PRO A 392 -6.06 21.13 -11.61
CA PRO A 392 -5.98 21.96 -12.83
C PRO A 392 -5.95 21.14 -14.13
N ASN A 393 -5.26 20.00 -14.13
CA ASN A 393 -5.19 19.11 -15.30
C ASN A 393 -6.55 18.44 -15.61
N ALA A 394 -7.42 18.30 -14.60
CA ALA A 394 -8.75 17.78 -14.83
C ALA A 394 -9.70 18.87 -15.30
N MET A 395 -9.56 20.08 -14.77
CA MET A 395 -10.39 21.24 -15.15
C MET A 395 -10.26 21.59 -16.64
N VAL A 396 -9.05 21.57 -17.19
CA VAL A 396 -8.80 21.90 -18.62
C VAL A 396 -9.61 21.00 -19.59
N VAL A 397 -9.99 19.80 -19.18
CA VAL A 397 -10.73 18.85 -20.04
C VAL A 397 -12.20 18.70 -19.64
N MET A 398 -12.66 19.41 -18.61
CA MET A 398 -14.06 19.44 -18.19
C MET A 398 -14.80 20.58 -18.87
N THR A 399 -16.09 20.40 -19.12
CA THR A 399 -16.97 21.52 -19.40
C THR A 399 -17.24 22.32 -18.11
N GLN A 400 -17.52 23.60 -18.23
CA GLN A 400 -17.88 24.42 -17.07
C GLN A 400 -19.08 23.82 -16.31
N GLU A 401 -20.10 23.37 -17.03
CA GLU A 401 -21.29 22.76 -16.44
C GLU A 401 -20.96 21.50 -15.61
N ASP A 402 -20.11 20.61 -16.14
CA ASP A 402 -19.69 19.42 -15.42
C ASP A 402 -18.85 19.75 -14.18
N ALA A 403 -17.97 20.74 -14.28
CA ALA A 403 -17.14 21.19 -13.18
C ALA A 403 -18.00 21.81 -12.06
N GLU A 404 -18.94 22.72 -12.42
CA GLU A 404 -19.87 23.29 -11.45
C GLU A 404 -20.74 22.24 -10.78
N LYS A 405 -21.26 21.27 -11.52
CA LYS A 405 -22.06 20.18 -10.99
C LYS A 405 -21.29 19.35 -9.96
N LYS A 406 -20.05 19.03 -10.26
CA LYS A 406 -19.17 18.29 -9.33
C LYS A 406 -18.84 19.14 -8.10
N TYR A 407 -18.55 20.43 -8.27
CA TYR A 407 -18.25 21.33 -7.16
C TYR A 407 -19.45 21.51 -6.24
N LYS A 408 -20.66 21.74 -6.79
CA LYS A 408 -21.91 21.79 -6.04
C LYS A 408 -22.17 20.50 -5.26
N SER A 409 -21.94 19.34 -5.88
CA SER A 409 -22.08 18.04 -5.21
C SER A 409 -21.08 17.87 -4.07
N LEU A 410 -19.83 18.33 -4.22
CA LEU A 410 -18.84 18.32 -3.16
C LEU A 410 -19.27 19.19 -1.97
N LEU A 411 -19.70 20.43 -2.23
CA LEU A 411 -20.18 21.35 -1.20
C LEU A 411 -21.42 20.81 -0.48
N THR A 412 -22.40 20.27 -1.22
CA THR A 412 -23.60 19.65 -0.64
C THR A 412 -23.22 18.53 0.33
N HIS A 413 -22.23 17.71 -0.03
CA HIS A 413 -21.73 16.66 0.87
C HIS A 413 -21.06 17.23 2.11
N LEU A 414 -20.22 18.28 1.97
CA LEU A 414 -19.56 18.93 3.11
C LEU A 414 -20.57 19.63 4.04
N ILE A 415 -21.68 20.19 3.49
CA ILE A 415 -22.79 20.71 4.28
C ILE A 415 -23.46 19.58 5.09
N SER A 416 -23.72 18.44 4.47
CA SER A 416 -24.33 17.30 5.17
C SER A 416 -23.48 16.78 6.32
N LEU A 417 -22.15 16.94 6.24
CA LEU A 417 -21.18 16.61 7.30
C LEU A 417 -20.99 17.74 8.32
N LYS A 418 -21.68 18.88 8.16
CA LYS A 418 -21.59 20.06 9.02
C LYS A 418 -20.23 20.81 8.99
N TYR A 419 -19.45 20.67 7.92
CA TYR A 419 -18.18 21.40 7.76
C TYR A 419 -18.32 22.76 7.07
N VAL A 420 -19.35 22.94 6.28
CA VAL A 420 -19.59 24.15 5.50
C VAL A 420 -21.04 24.59 5.72
N SER A 421 -21.25 25.91 5.89
CA SER A 421 -22.60 26.47 5.96
C SER A 421 -23.17 26.67 4.55
N PRO A 422 -24.51 26.61 4.37
CA PRO A 422 -25.14 26.91 3.07
C PRO A 422 -24.76 28.29 2.52
N ILE A 423 -24.74 29.33 3.35
CA ILE A 423 -24.39 30.71 2.96
C ILE A 423 -22.94 30.77 2.42
N PHE A 424 -22.01 30.08 3.04
CA PHE A 424 -20.63 30.02 2.55
C PHE A 424 -20.59 29.31 1.19
N SER A 425 -21.39 28.27 1.00
CA SER A 425 -21.43 27.51 -0.25
C SER A 425 -21.91 28.33 -1.44
N ASP A 426 -22.89 29.21 -1.26
CA ASP A 426 -23.33 30.11 -2.33
C ASP A 426 -22.19 31.05 -2.77
N LYS A 427 -21.47 31.62 -1.81
CA LYS A 427 -20.31 32.45 -2.11
C LYS A 427 -19.21 31.68 -2.84
N ALA A 428 -18.94 30.47 -2.39
CA ALA A 428 -17.89 29.57 -2.97
C ALA A 428 -18.26 29.15 -4.40
N ILE A 429 -19.55 28.88 -4.68
CA ILE A 429 -20.04 28.54 -6.03
C ILE A 429 -19.85 29.70 -6.98
N ASN A 430 -20.23 30.95 -6.57
CA ASN A 430 -20.04 32.11 -7.37
C ASN A 430 -18.57 32.40 -7.69
N GLN A 431 -17.69 32.29 -6.69
CA GLN A 431 -16.24 32.43 -6.91
C GLN A 431 -15.67 31.35 -7.82
N PHE A 432 -16.18 30.12 -7.74
CA PHE A 432 -15.75 29.03 -8.62
C PHE A 432 -16.18 29.25 -10.07
N ALA A 433 -17.38 29.80 -10.30
CA ALA A 433 -17.85 30.17 -11.64
C ALA A 433 -16.99 31.28 -12.28
N ASP A 434 -16.52 32.25 -11.49
CA ASP A 434 -15.62 33.30 -11.96
C ASP A 434 -14.23 32.77 -12.35
N PHE A 435 -13.87 31.55 -11.95
CA PHE A 435 -12.58 30.94 -12.23
C PHE A 435 -12.51 30.24 -13.60
N PHE A 436 -13.67 29.93 -14.21
CA PHE A 436 -13.79 29.37 -15.55
C PHE A 436 -13.99 30.43 -16.61
#